data_2c41d606aea0175ef2e61c869d60d8d5
#
_entry.id   2c41d606aea0175ef2e61c869d60d8d5
#
_cell.length_a   1.000
_cell.length_b   1.000
_cell.length_c   1.000
_cell.angle_alpha   90.00
_cell.angle_beta   90.00
_cell.angle_gamma   90.00
#
_symmetry.space_group_name_H-M   'P 1'
#
loop_
_entity.id
_entity.type
_entity.pdbx_description
1 polymer ?
#
loop_
_entity_poly.entity_id
_entity_poly.type
_entity_poly.pdbx_seq_one_letter_code
_entity_poly.pdbx_strand_id
1 'polypeptide(L)'
;MEKSYQDINAETIDRWCADGWEWGVPISHEAYLAAKAESWDVLLTPNKPVPHEWFGSMKGKKILGLASGGGQQMPIFTALGASCTVLDYSQHQLDSERMVSQRENYEIEIIRADMTKPLPFPDGCFDLIFHPVSNCYVAEVEPI
;
A
#
# COMPACT_ATOMS: atom_id res chain seq x y z
N MET A 1 25.75 -15.35 5.30
CA MET A 1 25.15 -14.36 6.21
C MET A 1 23.74 -14.83 6.56
N GLU A 2 23.41 -14.78 7.82
CA GLU A 2 22.07 -15.15 8.28
C GLU A 2 21.07 -14.09 7.80
N LYS A 3 19.95 -14.53 7.22
CA LYS A 3 18.89 -13.62 6.77
C LYS A 3 18.16 -13.01 7.97
N SER A 4 17.82 -11.74 7.89
CA SER A 4 16.94 -11.11 8.88
C SER A 4 15.53 -11.69 8.81
N TYR A 5 14.74 -11.52 9.87
CA TYR A 5 13.33 -11.95 9.81
C TYR A 5 12.53 -11.13 8.79
N GLN A 6 12.92 -9.89 8.55
CA GLN A 6 12.30 -9.05 7.52
C GLN A 6 12.52 -9.62 6.12
N ASP A 7 13.76 -10.10 5.83
CA ASP A 7 14.05 -10.75 4.55
C ASP A 7 13.23 -12.03 4.38
N ILE A 8 13.12 -12.84 5.43
CA ILE A 8 12.34 -14.08 5.42
C ILE A 8 10.85 -13.78 5.19
N ASN A 9 10.33 -12.74 5.86
CA ASN A 9 8.95 -12.31 5.68
C ASN A 9 8.70 -11.81 4.25
N ALA A 10 9.58 -10.98 3.70
CA ALA A 10 9.45 -10.47 2.34
C ALA A 10 9.43 -11.60 1.31
N GLU A 11 10.36 -12.55 1.41
CA GLU A 11 10.40 -13.74 0.54
C GLU A 11 9.15 -14.61 0.68
N THR A 12 8.60 -14.70 1.88
CA THR A 12 7.37 -15.45 2.15
C THR A 12 6.15 -14.75 1.50
N ILE A 13 6.05 -13.44 1.66
CA ILE A 13 5.01 -12.66 1.00
C ILE A 13 5.13 -12.75 -0.52
N ASP A 14 6.33 -12.61 -1.07
CA ASP A 14 6.57 -12.74 -2.52
C ASP A 14 6.09 -14.09 -3.05
N ARG A 15 6.36 -15.17 -2.32
CA ARG A 15 5.88 -16.51 -2.67
C ARG A 15 4.35 -16.62 -2.59
N TRP A 16 3.73 -16.10 -1.52
CA TRP A 16 2.28 -16.11 -1.39
C TRP A 16 1.59 -15.32 -2.50
N CYS A 17 2.14 -14.17 -2.86
CA CYS A 17 1.63 -13.37 -3.98
C CYS A 17 1.74 -14.14 -5.30
N ALA A 18 2.86 -14.81 -5.55
CA ALA A 18 3.05 -15.64 -6.74
C ALA A 18 2.07 -16.83 -6.79
N ASP A 19 1.68 -17.35 -5.64
CA ASP A 19 0.71 -18.45 -5.49
C ASP A 19 -0.76 -17.97 -5.52
N GLY A 20 -1.00 -16.67 -5.71
CA GLY A 20 -2.36 -16.10 -5.83
C GLY A 20 -3.02 -15.71 -4.49
N TRP A 21 -2.22 -15.43 -3.46
CA TRP A 21 -2.74 -14.92 -2.20
C TRP A 21 -3.57 -13.64 -2.40
N GLU A 22 -4.79 -13.62 -1.84
CA GLU A 22 -5.78 -12.56 -2.10
C GLU A 22 -5.28 -11.14 -1.80
N TRP A 23 -4.44 -10.98 -0.78
CA TRP A 23 -3.85 -9.67 -0.42
C TRP A 23 -2.67 -9.26 -1.29
N GLY A 24 -2.26 -10.13 -2.21
CA GLY A 24 -1.29 -9.83 -3.25
C GLY A 24 -1.90 -9.58 -4.62
N VAL A 25 -3.24 -9.68 -4.76
CA VAL A 25 -3.93 -9.47 -6.04
C VAL A 25 -4.25 -7.99 -6.22
N PRO A 26 -3.70 -7.31 -7.24
CA PRO A 26 -3.99 -5.91 -7.51
C PRO A 26 -5.44 -5.71 -7.96
N ILE A 27 -5.95 -4.49 -7.78
CA ILE A 27 -7.31 -4.16 -8.25
C ILE A 27 -7.43 -4.25 -9.77
N SER A 28 -8.64 -4.51 -10.25
CA SER A 28 -8.94 -4.52 -11.68
C SER A 28 -9.02 -3.08 -12.25
N HIS A 29 -9.00 -2.98 -13.58
CA HIS A 29 -9.26 -1.72 -14.28
C HIS A 29 -10.65 -1.16 -13.95
N GLU A 30 -11.65 -2.02 -13.89
CA GLU A 30 -13.03 -1.66 -13.56
C GLU A 30 -13.11 -1.05 -12.15
N ALA A 31 -12.41 -1.63 -11.17
CA ALA A 31 -12.36 -1.09 -9.81
C ALA A 31 -11.70 0.30 -9.77
N TYR A 32 -10.65 0.51 -10.55
CA TYR A 32 -10.01 1.82 -10.69
C TYR A 32 -10.95 2.86 -11.29
N LEU A 33 -11.67 2.50 -12.36
CA LEU A 33 -12.66 3.38 -12.98
C LEU A 33 -13.85 3.68 -12.05
N ALA A 34 -14.29 2.68 -11.27
CA ALA A 34 -15.33 2.87 -10.27
C ALA A 34 -14.88 3.87 -9.19
N ALA A 35 -13.64 3.78 -8.73
CA ALA A 35 -13.09 4.75 -7.78
C ALA A 35 -13.03 6.17 -8.36
N LYS A 36 -12.69 6.33 -9.63
CA LYS A 36 -12.78 7.63 -10.34
C LYS A 36 -14.21 8.20 -10.37
N ALA A 37 -15.21 7.34 -10.38
CA ALA A 37 -16.63 7.70 -10.31
C ALA A 37 -17.15 7.74 -8.85
N GLU A 38 -16.25 7.84 -7.87
CA GLU A 38 -16.55 7.92 -6.44
C GLU A 38 -17.24 6.68 -5.83
N SER A 39 -17.16 5.52 -6.53
CA SER A 39 -17.61 4.22 -6.02
C SER A 39 -16.41 3.38 -5.64
N TRP A 40 -16.09 3.34 -4.36
CA TRP A 40 -14.86 2.71 -3.85
C TRP A 40 -14.98 2.24 -2.42
N ASP A 41 -14.16 1.26 -2.07
CA ASP A 41 -13.92 0.84 -0.70
C ASP A 41 -12.45 0.42 -0.53
N VAL A 42 -11.92 0.58 0.67
CA VAL A 42 -10.65 0.02 1.10
C VAL A 42 -10.81 -0.69 2.43
N LEU A 43 -9.99 -1.70 2.66
CA LEU A 43 -10.08 -2.57 3.82
C LEU A 43 -8.88 -2.40 4.75
N LEU A 44 -9.14 -2.32 6.06
CA LEU A 44 -8.16 -2.54 7.13
C LEU A 44 -8.33 -3.91 7.76
N THR A 45 -9.50 -4.50 7.61
CA THR A 45 -9.85 -5.83 8.09
C THR A 45 -10.51 -6.62 6.96
N PRO A 46 -10.51 -7.96 6.99
CA PRO A 46 -11.08 -8.75 5.90
C PRO A 46 -12.56 -8.51 5.62
N ASN A 47 -13.30 -8.00 6.59
CA ASN A 47 -14.77 -8.06 6.58
C ASN A 47 -15.47 -6.70 6.53
N LYS A 48 -14.75 -5.60 6.69
CA LYS A 48 -15.38 -4.26 6.76
C LYS A 48 -14.60 -3.23 5.97
N PRO A 49 -15.28 -2.48 5.08
CA PRO A 49 -14.72 -1.27 4.50
C PRO A 49 -14.39 -0.23 5.58
N VAL A 50 -13.36 0.55 5.35
CA VAL A 50 -13.04 1.71 6.19
C VAL A 50 -14.10 2.78 5.94
N PRO A 51 -14.69 3.37 7.00
CA PRO A 51 -15.66 4.46 6.83
C PRO A 51 -15.06 5.62 6.03
N HIS A 52 -15.75 6.09 5.01
CA HIS A 52 -15.25 7.16 4.13
C HIS A 52 -15.02 8.48 4.88
N GLU A 53 -15.81 8.75 5.91
CA GLU A 53 -15.65 9.94 6.76
C GLU A 53 -14.30 10.01 7.48
N TRP A 54 -13.59 8.90 7.63
CA TRP A 54 -12.24 8.91 8.22
C TRP A 54 -11.21 9.56 7.31
N PHE A 55 -11.46 9.57 6.01
CA PHE A 55 -10.53 10.12 5.02
C PHE A 55 -10.81 11.59 4.69
N GLY A 56 -12.05 12.03 4.75
CA GLY A 56 -12.46 13.32 4.20
C GLY A 56 -12.21 13.39 2.68
N SER A 57 -11.95 14.57 2.15
CA SER A 57 -11.59 14.72 0.73
C SER A 57 -10.19 14.18 0.46
N MET A 58 -10.07 13.32 -0.55
CA MET A 58 -8.78 12.77 -0.99
C MET A 58 -8.04 13.67 -1.97
N LYS A 59 -8.74 14.59 -2.63
CA LYS A 59 -8.17 15.45 -3.66
C LYS A 59 -7.02 16.30 -3.12
N GLY A 60 -5.86 16.15 -3.73
CA GLY A 60 -4.65 16.90 -3.38
C GLY A 60 -3.94 16.43 -2.11
N LYS A 61 -4.44 15.42 -1.41
CA LYS A 61 -3.74 14.85 -0.25
C LYS A 61 -2.49 14.11 -0.66
N LYS A 62 -1.46 14.21 0.19
CA LYS A 62 -0.26 13.38 0.12
C LYS A 62 -0.42 12.21 1.06
N ILE A 63 -0.43 10.99 0.51
CA ILE A 63 -0.70 9.77 1.25
C ILE A 63 0.49 8.83 1.18
N LEU A 64 0.90 8.33 2.34
CA LEU A 64 1.84 7.21 2.43
C LEU A 64 1.07 5.90 2.65
N GLY A 65 1.26 4.94 1.75
CA GLY A 65 0.95 3.54 2.00
C GLY A 65 2.14 2.87 2.69
N LEU A 66 2.06 2.69 4.00
CA LEU A 66 3.14 2.08 4.78
C LEU A 66 2.90 0.58 4.89
N ALA A 67 3.81 -0.21 4.30
CA ALA A 67 3.65 -1.65 4.13
C ALA A 67 2.28 -1.99 3.51
N SER A 68 1.91 -1.25 2.50
CA SER A 68 0.62 -1.26 1.81
C SER A 68 0.79 -1.46 0.30
N GLY A 69 1.77 -2.28 -0.10
CA GLY A 69 1.97 -2.66 -1.48
C GLY A 69 0.87 -3.59 -2.01
N GLY A 70 0.99 -4.04 -3.25
CA GLY A 70 0.07 -4.98 -3.86
C GLY A 70 -0.90 -4.37 -4.88
N GLY A 71 -0.91 -3.06 -5.06
CA GLY A 71 -1.78 -2.41 -6.04
C GLY A 71 -3.26 -2.46 -5.64
N GLN A 72 -3.57 -2.36 -4.36
CA GLN A 72 -4.94 -2.45 -3.84
C GLN A 72 -5.47 -1.11 -3.36
N GLN A 73 -4.83 -0.46 -2.38
CA GLN A 73 -5.36 0.76 -1.76
C GLN A 73 -4.85 2.02 -2.45
N MET A 74 -3.54 2.11 -2.73
CA MET A 74 -2.95 3.31 -3.33
C MET A 74 -3.55 3.66 -4.70
N PRO A 75 -3.86 2.70 -5.59
CA PRO A 75 -4.56 3.02 -6.83
C PRO A 75 -5.91 3.69 -6.61
N ILE A 76 -6.68 3.25 -5.62
CA ILE A 76 -7.98 3.84 -5.29
C ILE A 76 -7.81 5.29 -4.83
N PHE A 77 -6.87 5.55 -3.90
CA PHE A 77 -6.61 6.90 -3.44
C PHE A 77 -6.11 7.83 -4.56
N THR A 78 -5.30 7.30 -5.46
CA THR A 78 -4.86 8.04 -6.66
C THR A 78 -6.03 8.36 -7.58
N ALA A 79 -6.94 7.41 -7.81
CA ALA A 79 -8.15 7.64 -8.60
C ALA A 79 -9.04 8.75 -8.02
N LEU A 80 -9.02 8.91 -6.68
CA LEU A 80 -9.74 9.97 -5.96
C LEU A 80 -8.99 11.32 -5.90
N GLY A 81 -7.83 11.42 -6.54
CA GLY A 81 -7.07 12.66 -6.67
C GLY A 81 -5.97 12.87 -5.64
N ALA A 82 -5.60 11.84 -4.86
CA ALA A 82 -4.45 11.92 -3.97
C ALA A 82 -3.13 11.71 -4.71
N SER A 83 -2.05 12.23 -4.13
CA SER A 83 -0.67 11.94 -4.53
C SER A 83 -0.12 10.89 -3.57
N CYS A 84 0.13 9.68 -4.07
CA CYS A 84 0.50 8.54 -3.25
C CYS A 84 1.97 8.20 -3.35
N THR A 85 2.53 7.79 -2.22
CA THR A 85 3.81 7.10 -2.08
C THR A 85 3.54 5.76 -1.41
N VAL A 86 4.16 4.69 -1.89
CA VAL A 86 4.09 3.37 -1.26
C VAL A 86 5.47 2.94 -0.80
N LEU A 87 5.55 2.46 0.43
CA LEU A 87 6.74 1.83 0.98
C LEU A 87 6.39 0.41 1.40
N ASP A 88 7.13 -0.55 0.88
CA ASP A 88 6.98 -1.96 1.23
C ASP A 88 8.33 -2.66 1.16
N TYR A 89 8.46 -3.82 1.79
CA TYR A 89 9.69 -4.59 1.73
C TYR A 89 9.60 -5.79 0.78
N SER A 90 8.37 -6.21 0.41
CA SER A 90 8.11 -7.23 -0.60
C SER A 90 8.29 -6.65 -2.00
N GLN A 91 9.19 -7.23 -2.78
CA GLN A 91 9.40 -6.80 -4.17
C GLN A 91 8.18 -7.08 -5.04
N HIS A 92 7.53 -8.22 -4.85
CA HIS A 92 6.33 -8.59 -5.61
C HIS A 92 5.19 -7.59 -5.38
N GLN A 93 4.97 -7.15 -4.13
CA GLN A 93 3.96 -6.15 -3.79
C GLN A 93 4.25 -4.81 -4.48
N LEU A 94 5.51 -4.39 -4.53
CA LEU A 94 5.91 -3.16 -5.21
C LEU A 94 5.79 -3.27 -6.74
N ASP A 95 6.08 -4.43 -7.29
CA ASP A 95 5.92 -4.67 -8.74
C ASP A 95 4.44 -4.64 -9.14
N SER A 96 3.55 -5.11 -8.28
CA SER A 96 2.10 -4.98 -8.48
C SER A 96 1.65 -3.51 -8.49
N GLU A 97 2.16 -2.67 -7.57
CA GLU A 97 1.92 -1.22 -7.60
C GLU A 97 2.38 -0.58 -8.91
N ARG A 98 3.58 -0.92 -9.36
CA ARG A 98 4.14 -0.40 -10.62
C ARG A 98 3.29 -0.84 -11.82
N MET A 99 2.87 -2.08 -11.85
CA MET A 99 2.03 -2.62 -12.92
C MET A 99 0.71 -1.88 -13.01
N VAL A 100 0.03 -1.64 -11.88
CA VAL A 100 -1.24 -0.90 -11.84
C VAL A 100 -1.03 0.55 -12.27
N SER A 101 0.02 1.23 -11.79
CA SER A 101 0.29 2.62 -12.16
C SER A 101 0.54 2.79 -13.65
N GLN A 102 1.25 1.84 -14.27
CA GLN A 102 1.48 1.83 -15.72
C GLN A 102 0.20 1.56 -16.49
N ARG A 103 -0.60 0.59 -16.07
CA ARG A 103 -1.89 0.25 -16.69
C ARG A 103 -2.87 1.42 -16.66
N GLU A 104 -2.96 2.11 -15.51
CA GLU A 104 -3.92 3.20 -15.31
C GLU A 104 -3.32 4.58 -15.63
N ASN A 105 -2.05 4.65 -16.00
CA ASN A 105 -1.33 5.86 -16.40
C ASN A 105 -1.37 6.97 -15.32
N TYR A 106 -0.97 6.65 -14.10
CA TYR A 106 -0.75 7.61 -13.02
C TYR A 106 0.66 7.49 -12.43
N GLU A 107 1.11 8.54 -11.77
CA GLU A 107 2.39 8.56 -11.06
C GLU A 107 2.22 8.14 -9.61
N ILE A 108 3.15 7.33 -9.12
CA ILE A 108 3.29 6.95 -7.72
C ILE A 108 4.76 6.78 -7.38
N GLU A 109 5.17 7.26 -6.23
CA GLU A 109 6.50 6.98 -5.71
C GLU A 109 6.51 5.59 -5.04
N ILE A 110 7.43 4.73 -5.46
CA ILE A 110 7.54 3.34 -5.00
C ILE A 110 8.90 3.14 -4.35
N ILE A 111 8.90 2.83 -3.05
CA ILE A 111 10.11 2.72 -2.24
C ILE A 111 10.18 1.33 -1.61
N ARG A 112 11.27 0.62 -1.85
CA ARG A 112 11.58 -0.61 -1.11
C ARG A 112 12.39 -0.27 0.11
N ALA A 113 11.79 -0.40 1.29
CA ALA A 113 12.45 -0.14 2.56
C ALA A 113 11.81 -0.95 3.70
N ASP A 114 12.61 -1.20 4.72
CA ASP A 114 12.18 -1.82 5.97
C ASP A 114 11.54 -0.77 6.89
N MET A 115 10.25 -0.90 7.17
CA MET A 115 9.51 0.05 8.01
C MET A 115 9.95 0.06 9.47
N THR A 116 10.75 -0.92 9.92
CA THR A 116 11.32 -0.95 11.28
C THR A 116 12.56 -0.06 11.42
N LYS A 117 12.99 0.56 10.34
CA LYS A 117 14.11 1.52 10.29
C LYS A 117 13.58 2.94 10.12
N PRO A 118 14.38 3.97 10.37
CA PRO A 118 13.97 5.34 10.09
C PRO A 118 13.45 5.49 8.67
N LEU A 119 12.25 6.04 8.54
CA LEU A 119 11.60 6.21 7.23
C LEU A 119 12.35 7.27 6.42
N PRO A 120 12.51 7.08 5.09
CA PRO A 120 13.28 7.99 4.24
C PRO A 120 12.48 9.24 3.82
N PHE A 121 11.76 9.85 4.75
CA PHE A 121 10.90 11.00 4.51
C PHE A 121 11.16 12.11 5.52
N PRO A 122 11.01 13.39 5.12
CA PRO A 122 10.96 14.50 6.06
C PRO A 122 9.73 14.41 6.98
N ASP A 123 9.85 14.98 8.18
CA ASP A 123 8.72 15.09 9.10
C ASP A 123 7.58 15.90 8.48
N GLY A 124 6.34 15.47 8.71
CA GLY A 124 5.15 16.20 8.30
C GLY A 124 4.90 16.28 6.80
N CYS A 125 5.53 15.42 5.99
CA CYS A 125 5.37 15.45 4.53
C CYS A 125 4.11 14.76 3.99
N PHE A 126 3.38 14.03 4.83
CA PHE A 126 2.14 13.34 4.45
C PHE A 126 0.95 13.86 5.24
N ASP A 127 -0.21 13.91 4.59
CA ASP A 127 -1.49 14.26 5.20
C ASP A 127 -2.17 13.04 5.83
N LEU A 128 -1.88 11.86 5.31
CA LEU A 128 -2.44 10.58 5.75
C LEU A 128 -1.41 9.47 5.59
N ILE A 129 -1.35 8.57 6.57
CA ILE A 129 -0.63 7.31 6.47
C ILE A 129 -1.64 6.17 6.54
N PHE A 130 -1.69 5.36 5.50
CA PHE A 130 -2.52 4.16 5.45
C PHE A 130 -1.64 2.94 5.70
N HIS A 131 -1.89 2.24 6.81
CA HIS A 131 -1.07 1.12 7.27
C HIS A 131 -1.93 -0.10 7.60
N PRO A 132 -2.33 -0.89 6.59
CA PRO A 132 -3.23 -2.01 6.79
C PRO A 132 -2.50 -3.25 7.32
N VAL A 133 -2.92 -3.76 8.49
CA VAL A 133 -2.61 -5.09 9.06
C VAL A 133 -1.13 -5.42 9.31
N SER A 134 -0.18 -4.73 8.71
CA SER A 134 1.23 -5.15 8.58
C SER A 134 2.03 -5.19 9.89
N ASN A 135 1.49 -4.71 11.01
CA ASN A 135 2.13 -4.81 12.32
C ASN A 135 2.36 -6.25 12.80
N CYS A 136 1.64 -7.22 12.24
CA CYS A 136 1.85 -8.63 12.56
C CYS A 136 3.18 -9.21 12.02
N TYR A 137 3.86 -8.48 11.13
CA TYR A 137 5.14 -8.90 10.55
C TYR A 137 6.37 -8.31 11.23
N VAL A 138 6.19 -7.56 12.33
CA VAL A 138 7.29 -6.94 13.07
C VAL A 138 7.36 -7.46 14.50
N ALA A 139 8.58 -7.53 15.04
CA ALA A 139 8.79 -7.97 16.41
C ALA A 139 8.39 -6.91 17.45
N GLU A 140 8.58 -5.63 17.10
CA GLU A 140 8.28 -4.47 17.95
C GLU A 140 7.53 -3.42 17.14
N VAL A 141 6.40 -2.94 17.65
CA VAL A 141 5.51 -1.99 16.97
C VAL A 141 5.82 -0.53 17.36
N GLU A 142 6.32 -0.31 18.58
CA GLU A 142 6.58 1.05 19.10
C GLU A 142 7.46 1.93 18.20
N PRO A 143 8.47 1.40 17.47
CA PRO A 143 9.30 2.22 16.59
C PRO A 143 8.63 2.63 15.27
N ILE A 144 7.47 2.06 14.93
CA ILE A 144 6.77 2.29 13.68
C ILE A 144 5.73 3.39 13.84
#